data_8fc4d2cd0b78cd8fbcbcc4f94fd3303b
#
_entry.id   8fc4d2cd0b78cd8fbcbcc4f94fd3303b
#
_cell.length_a   1.000
_cell.length_b   1.000
_cell.length_c   1.000
_cell.angle_alpha   90.00
_cell.angle_beta   90.00
_cell.angle_gamma   90.00
#
_symmetry.space_group_name_H-M   'P 1'
#
loop_
_entity.id
_entity.type
_entity.pdbx_description
1 polymer ?
#
loop_
_entity_poly.entity_id
_entity_poly.type
_entity_poly.pdbx_seq_one_letter_code
_entity_poly.pdbx_strand_id
1 'polypeptide(L)'
;MKILRWLTGLIFIVAFFYFNFFVLEGELFIKLINVGLFCSLFVLFRVIFGPSAADRIIAVEILGILIIGMLAIIGLYYDQGFFMDIALIWALLSFIASLAFSKILEGRQLDE
;
A
#
# COMPACT_ATOMS: atom_id res chain seq x y z
N MET A 1 5.04 -0.08 -29.05
CA MET A 1 4.70 -1.15 -28.07
C MET A 1 4.69 -0.64 -26.63
N LYS A 2 5.75 0.06 -26.17
CA LYS A 2 5.77 0.61 -24.80
C LYS A 2 4.66 1.62 -24.57
N ILE A 3 4.41 2.50 -25.52
CA ILE A 3 3.38 3.54 -25.43
C ILE A 3 1.98 2.89 -25.30
N LEU A 4 1.72 1.82 -26.06
CA LEU A 4 0.46 1.11 -26.02
C LEU A 4 0.21 0.47 -24.65
N ARG A 5 1.23 -0.10 -24.04
CA ARG A 5 1.14 -0.68 -22.70
C ARG A 5 0.85 0.39 -21.64
N TRP A 6 1.48 1.55 -21.76
CA TRP A 6 1.22 2.67 -20.85
C TRP A 6 -0.21 3.21 -21.02
N LEU A 7 -0.67 3.31 -22.27
CA LEU A 7 -2.04 3.76 -22.55
C LEU A 7 -3.08 2.79 -22.00
N THR A 8 -2.88 1.48 -22.16
CA THR A 8 -3.82 0.48 -21.60
C THR A 8 -3.85 0.52 -20.08
N GLY A 9 -2.69 0.68 -19.44
CA GLY A 9 -2.63 0.84 -17.99
C GLY A 9 -3.35 2.09 -17.51
N LEU A 10 -3.15 3.21 -18.21
CA LEU A 10 -3.81 4.46 -17.87
C LEU A 10 -5.33 4.34 -18.03
N ILE A 11 -5.79 3.74 -19.12
CA ILE A 11 -7.22 3.51 -19.36
C ILE A 11 -7.82 2.66 -18.24
N PHE A 12 -7.12 1.62 -17.83
CA PHE A 12 -7.59 0.74 -16.75
C PHE A 12 -7.72 1.50 -15.42
N ILE A 13 -6.73 2.32 -15.09
CA ILE A 13 -6.76 3.14 -13.86
C ILE A 13 -7.91 4.14 -13.91
N VAL A 14 -8.05 4.86 -15.02
CA VAL A 14 -9.14 5.83 -15.20
C VAL A 14 -10.51 5.16 -15.13
N ALA A 15 -10.66 4.00 -15.76
CA ALA A 15 -11.90 3.23 -15.73
C ALA A 15 -12.23 2.78 -14.30
N PHE A 16 -11.24 2.34 -13.54
CA PHE A 16 -11.45 1.96 -12.13
C PHE A 16 -11.91 3.14 -11.30
N PHE A 17 -11.24 4.31 -11.41
CA PHE A 17 -11.63 5.50 -10.65
C PHE A 17 -13.03 5.97 -11.04
N TYR A 18 -13.34 5.99 -12.33
CA TYR A 18 -14.66 6.35 -12.79
C TYR A 18 -15.73 5.42 -12.22
N PHE A 19 -15.51 4.12 -12.32
CA PHE A 19 -16.43 3.11 -11.79
C PHE A 19 -16.61 3.26 -10.29
N ASN A 20 -15.52 3.41 -9.55
CA ASN A 20 -15.55 3.49 -8.09
C ASN A 20 -16.27 4.72 -7.58
N PHE A 21 -16.05 5.89 -8.21
CA PHE A 21 -16.59 7.13 -7.68
C PHE A 21 -17.94 7.54 -8.30
N PHE A 22 -18.21 7.13 -9.53
CA PHE A 22 -19.41 7.58 -10.23
C PHE A 22 -20.47 6.50 -10.43
N VAL A 23 -20.07 5.25 -10.59
CA VAL A 23 -21.00 4.14 -10.88
C VAL A 23 -21.41 3.41 -9.61
N LEU A 24 -20.46 3.14 -8.71
CA LEU A 24 -20.77 2.51 -7.43
C LEU A 24 -21.53 3.48 -6.53
N GLU A 25 -22.70 3.07 -6.11
CA GLU A 25 -23.45 3.76 -5.08
C GLU A 25 -22.96 3.26 -3.71
N GLY A 26 -22.70 4.18 -2.80
CA GLY A 26 -22.24 3.82 -1.47
C GLY A 26 -21.52 4.97 -0.78
N GLU A 27 -21.16 4.72 0.45
CA GLU A 27 -20.50 5.70 1.31
C GLU A 27 -19.06 5.97 0.83
N LEU A 28 -18.58 7.16 1.09
CA LEU A 28 -17.21 7.56 0.78
C LEU A 28 -16.19 6.59 1.39
N PHE A 29 -16.47 6.07 2.58
CA PHE A 29 -15.62 5.08 3.26
C PHE A 29 -15.32 3.87 2.38
N ILE A 30 -16.35 3.26 1.81
CA ILE A 30 -16.19 2.08 0.94
C ILE A 30 -15.35 2.44 -0.29
N LYS A 31 -15.58 3.61 -0.86
CA LYS A 31 -14.84 4.08 -2.03
C LYS A 31 -13.36 4.26 -1.73
N LEU A 32 -13.03 4.83 -0.55
CA LEU A 32 -11.65 5.02 -0.12
C LEU A 32 -10.95 3.68 0.13
N ILE A 33 -11.63 2.74 0.77
CA ILE A 33 -11.07 1.40 1.01
C ILE A 33 -10.85 0.68 -0.33
N ASN A 34 -11.77 0.81 -1.28
CA ASN A 34 -11.60 0.23 -2.61
C ASN A 34 -10.35 0.77 -3.33
N VAL A 35 -10.08 2.06 -3.22
CA VAL A 35 -8.85 2.66 -3.77
C VAL A 35 -7.61 2.05 -3.11
N GLY A 36 -7.63 1.92 -1.78
CA GLY A 36 -6.52 1.30 -1.04
C GLY A 36 -6.27 -0.14 -1.47
N LEU A 37 -7.33 -0.92 -1.62
CA LEU A 37 -7.23 -2.31 -2.08
C LEU A 37 -6.70 -2.39 -3.52
N PHE A 38 -7.16 -1.51 -4.39
CA PHE A 38 -6.68 -1.45 -5.78
C PHE A 38 -5.19 -1.14 -5.85
N CYS A 39 -4.74 -0.14 -5.07
CA CYS A 39 -3.32 0.19 -4.99
C CYS A 39 -2.51 -0.98 -4.42
N SER A 40 -3.05 -1.68 -3.43
CA SER A 40 -2.40 -2.85 -2.82
C SER A 40 -2.16 -3.97 -3.83
N LEU A 41 -3.05 -4.16 -4.79
CA LEU A 41 -2.87 -5.17 -5.85
C LEU A 41 -1.62 -4.87 -6.69
N PHE A 42 -1.40 -3.62 -7.06
CA PHE A 42 -0.21 -3.24 -7.82
C PHE A 42 1.07 -3.41 -7.00
N VAL A 43 1.00 -3.06 -5.72
CA VAL A 43 2.16 -3.20 -4.81
C VAL A 43 2.48 -4.69 -4.59
N LEU A 44 1.46 -5.54 -4.41
CA LEU A 44 1.65 -6.99 -4.30
C LEU A 44 2.30 -7.57 -5.54
N PHE A 45 1.89 -7.11 -6.72
CA PHE A 45 2.52 -7.52 -7.97
C PHE A 45 4.02 -7.18 -7.95
N ARG A 46 4.38 -5.99 -7.46
CA ARG A 46 5.77 -5.57 -7.34
C ARG A 46 6.54 -6.42 -6.33
N VAL A 47 5.90 -6.82 -5.24
CA VAL A 47 6.52 -7.71 -4.23
C VAL A 47 6.87 -9.07 -4.84
N ILE A 48 5.99 -9.61 -5.66
CA ILE A 48 6.17 -10.95 -6.26
C ILE A 48 7.15 -10.89 -7.42
N PHE A 49 7.04 -9.90 -8.29
CA PHE A 49 7.76 -9.83 -9.56
C PHE A 49 8.81 -8.73 -9.63
N GLY A 50 9.15 -8.10 -8.52
CA GLY A 50 10.18 -7.08 -8.50
C GLY A 50 11.52 -7.62 -8.98
N PRO A 51 12.26 -6.84 -9.82
CA PRO A 51 13.47 -7.35 -10.46
C PRO A 51 14.64 -7.60 -9.49
N SER A 52 14.69 -6.87 -8.39
CA SER A 52 15.75 -7.04 -7.39
C SER A 52 15.16 -7.22 -5.99
N ALA A 53 15.98 -7.70 -5.05
CA ALA A 53 15.59 -7.83 -3.65
C ALA A 53 15.23 -6.48 -3.04
N ALA A 54 15.97 -5.42 -3.40
CA ALA A 54 15.70 -4.07 -2.93
C ALA A 54 14.33 -3.57 -3.38
N ASP A 55 13.95 -3.80 -4.64
CA ASP A 55 12.63 -3.42 -5.17
C ASP A 55 11.50 -4.11 -4.42
N ARG A 56 11.66 -5.40 -4.13
CA ARG A 56 10.66 -6.19 -3.39
C ARG A 56 10.51 -5.71 -1.96
N ILE A 57 11.62 -5.41 -1.28
CA ILE A 57 11.61 -4.89 0.10
C ILE A 57 10.92 -3.54 0.16
N ILE A 58 11.21 -2.64 -0.77
CA ILE A 58 10.56 -1.33 -0.86
C ILE A 58 9.06 -1.51 -1.09
N ALA A 59 8.66 -2.44 -1.94
CA ALA A 59 7.25 -2.72 -2.19
C ALA A 59 6.54 -3.22 -0.93
N VAL A 60 7.16 -4.09 -0.14
CA VAL A 60 6.62 -4.54 1.16
C VAL A 60 6.43 -3.35 2.11
N GLU A 61 7.39 -2.43 2.15
CA GLU A 61 7.28 -1.21 2.96
C GLU A 61 6.08 -0.34 2.54
N ILE A 62 5.91 -0.14 1.25
CA ILE A 62 4.77 0.62 0.71
C ILE A 62 3.45 -0.07 1.07
N LEU A 63 3.39 -1.40 0.96
CA LEU A 63 2.21 -2.16 1.34
C LEU A 63 1.87 -1.97 2.82
N GLY A 64 2.87 -1.96 3.68
CA GLY A 64 2.69 -1.68 5.11
C GLY A 64 2.09 -0.31 5.37
N ILE A 65 2.56 0.71 4.67
CA ILE A 65 2.02 2.08 4.77
C ILE A 65 0.55 2.12 4.31
N LEU A 66 0.20 1.43 3.24
CA LEU A 66 -1.18 1.33 2.77
C LEU A 66 -2.08 0.68 3.82
N ILE A 67 -1.62 -0.38 4.47
CA ILE A 67 -2.36 -1.07 5.54
C ILE A 67 -2.58 -0.12 6.72
N ILE A 68 -1.57 0.62 7.13
CA ILE A 68 -1.67 1.62 8.21
C ILE A 68 -2.74 2.65 7.87
N GLY A 69 -2.72 3.18 6.66
CA GLY A 69 -3.71 4.15 6.19
C GLY A 69 -5.13 3.59 6.19
N MET A 70 -5.30 2.36 5.71
CA MET A 70 -6.60 1.70 5.70
C MET A 70 -7.13 1.44 7.11
N LEU A 71 -6.28 1.01 8.04
CA LEU A 71 -6.65 0.83 9.44
C LEU A 71 -7.08 2.14 10.08
N ALA A 72 -6.39 3.24 9.78
CA ALA A 72 -6.76 4.56 10.28
C ALA A 72 -8.14 4.99 9.76
N ILE A 73 -8.42 4.76 8.48
CA ILE A 73 -9.72 5.06 7.88
C ILE A 73 -10.83 4.22 8.52
N ILE A 74 -10.59 2.95 8.74
CA ILE A 74 -11.54 2.03 9.40
C ILE A 74 -11.82 2.52 10.82
N GLY A 75 -10.79 2.91 11.56
CA GLY A 75 -10.94 3.42 12.92
C GLY A 75 -11.77 4.68 12.99
N LEU A 76 -11.57 5.59 12.04
CA LEU A 76 -12.37 6.82 11.96
C LEU A 76 -13.82 6.54 11.60
N TYR A 77 -14.06 5.63 10.68
CA TYR A 77 -15.42 5.31 10.24
C TYR A 77 -16.25 4.66 11.34
N TYR A 78 -15.68 3.69 12.05
CA TYR A 78 -16.37 2.98 13.12
C TYR A 78 -16.26 3.66 14.49
N ASP A 79 -15.52 4.76 14.57
CA ASP A 79 -15.25 5.49 15.80
C ASP A 79 -14.70 4.58 16.91
N GLN A 80 -13.74 3.73 16.54
CA GLN A 80 -13.08 2.81 17.47
C GLN A 80 -11.58 3.04 17.50
N GLY A 81 -11.07 3.47 18.66
CA GLY A 81 -9.64 3.69 18.85
C GLY A 81 -8.78 2.45 18.73
N PHE A 82 -9.38 1.27 18.86
CA PHE A 82 -8.70 -0.01 18.71
C PHE A 82 -7.95 -0.11 17.37
N PHE A 83 -8.59 0.26 16.26
CA PHE A 83 -7.96 0.21 14.93
C PHE A 83 -6.80 1.20 14.81
N MET A 84 -6.95 2.37 15.42
CA MET A 84 -5.87 3.37 15.42
C MET A 84 -4.66 2.87 16.23
N ASP A 85 -4.91 2.21 17.37
CA ASP A 85 -3.85 1.63 18.18
C ASP A 85 -3.07 0.56 17.40
N ILE A 86 -3.77 -0.32 16.68
CA ILE A 86 -3.14 -1.32 15.81
C ILE A 86 -2.32 -0.63 14.72
N ALA A 87 -2.84 0.42 14.12
CA ALA A 87 -2.14 1.17 13.08
C ALA A 87 -0.83 1.77 13.61
N LEU A 88 -0.86 2.35 14.79
CA LEU A 88 0.33 2.93 15.43
C LEU A 88 1.38 1.87 15.78
N ILE A 89 0.95 0.72 16.30
CA ILE A 89 1.86 -0.39 16.59
C ILE A 89 2.48 -0.90 15.29
N TRP A 90 1.69 -1.06 14.25
CA TRP A 90 2.18 -1.48 12.93
C TRP A 90 3.19 -0.49 12.37
N ALA A 91 2.93 0.80 12.53
CA ALA A 91 3.83 1.86 12.07
C ALA A 91 5.20 1.78 12.77
N LEU A 92 5.20 1.54 14.07
CA LEU A 92 6.45 1.37 14.84
C LEU A 92 7.23 0.13 14.38
N LEU A 93 6.54 -0.99 14.19
CA LEU A 93 7.17 -2.22 13.71
C LEU A 93 7.72 -2.05 12.30
N SER A 94 6.99 -1.37 11.42
CA SER A 94 7.45 -1.05 10.07
C SER A 94 8.69 -0.16 10.08
N PHE A 95 8.74 0.83 10.95
CA PHE A 95 9.90 1.71 11.09
C PHE A 95 11.15 0.93 11.48
N ILE A 96 11.02 0.04 12.48
CA ILE A 96 12.12 -0.83 12.92
C ILE A 96 12.55 -1.76 11.78
N ALA A 97 11.60 -2.35 11.06
CA ALA A 97 11.87 -3.22 9.93
C ALA A 97 12.60 -2.48 8.81
N SER A 98 12.21 -1.25 8.50
CA SER A 98 12.87 -0.41 7.50
C SER A 98 14.33 -0.15 7.84
N LEU A 99 14.61 0.16 9.09
CA LEU A 99 15.99 0.36 9.56
C LEU A 99 16.82 -0.91 9.41
N ALA A 100 16.25 -2.05 9.79
CA ALA A 100 16.92 -3.36 9.66
C ALA A 100 17.19 -3.70 8.19
N PHE A 101 16.22 -3.52 7.30
CA PHE A 101 16.37 -3.77 5.87
C PHE A 101 17.43 -2.86 5.24
N SER A 102 17.45 -1.58 5.64
CA SER A 102 18.44 -0.63 5.15
C SER A 102 19.86 -1.08 5.49
N LYS A 103 20.08 -1.53 6.73
CA LYS A 103 21.39 -2.03 7.16
C LYS A 103 21.80 -3.29 6.42
N ILE A 104 20.86 -4.22 6.23
CA ILE A 104 21.13 -5.47 5.50
C ILE A 104 21.49 -5.17 4.05
N LEU A 105 20.78 -4.25 3.40
CA LEU A 105 21.05 -3.86 2.01
C LEU A 105 22.40 -3.16 1.84
N GLU A 106 22.83 -2.41 2.86
CA GLU A 106 24.16 -1.79 2.86
C GLU A 106 25.28 -2.78 3.17
N GLY A 107 24.95 -3.99 3.59
CA GLY A 107 25.93 -4.99 4.01
C GLY A 107 26.42 -4.83 5.44
N ARG A 108 25.73 -3.99 6.24
CA ARG A 108 26.06 -3.81 7.66
C ARG A 108 25.38 -4.87 8.52
N GLN A 109 25.94 -5.05 9.71
CA GLN A 109 25.27 -5.84 10.75
C GLN A 109 24.24 -4.98 11.49
N LEU A 110 23.24 -5.64 12.10
CA LEU A 110 22.15 -4.91 12.75
C LEU A 110 22.58 -4.13 13.98
N ASP A 111 23.72 -4.48 14.56
CA ASP A 111 24.29 -3.83 15.75
C ASP A 111 25.30 -2.72 15.45
N GLU A 112 25.45 -2.37 14.20
CA GLU A 112 26.38 -1.29 13.78
C GLU A 112 25.73 0.11 13.80
#